data_68dc77c1f4bd25da348e5d1672328a1a
#
_entry.id   68dc77c1f4bd25da348e5d1672328a1a
#
_cell.length_a   1.000
_cell.length_b   1.000
_cell.length_c   1.000
_cell.angle_alpha   90.00
_cell.angle_beta   90.00
_cell.angle_gamma   90.00
#
_symmetry.space_group_name_H-M   'P 1'
#
loop_
_entity.id
_entity.type
_entity.pdbx_description
1 polymer ?
#
loop_
_entity_poly.entity_id
_entity_poly.type
_entity_poly.pdbx_seq_one_letter_code
_entity_poly.pdbx_strand_id
1 'polypeptide(L)'
;LTNDYSAEYIRTTVSTLEQRMTEGWPCWAFSNHDVERVASRWSKDNIINPQQCKMLTALLASLRGSVCMYQGEELGLGEAEVAFEDLQDPYGITFWPNFKGRDGCRTPMPWDAADAEQAGFSTVKPWLPVGNAHKSVAVNTQDQDKDSILNAYREFMAWRKDKNVLLEGDIEFIDTQEPVLAFYRTLNDTKMLCAFNLGAKSSELTLSD
;
A
#
# COMPACT_ATOMS: atom_id res chain seq x y z
N LEU A 1 4.14 7.15 9.24
CA LEU A 1 3.31 7.29 8.06
C LEU A 1 3.32 8.76 7.63
N THR A 2 3.60 9.02 6.36
CA THR A 2 3.92 10.35 5.84
C THR A 2 3.15 10.62 4.54
N ASN A 3 3.00 11.91 4.21
CA ASN A 3 2.54 12.34 2.89
C ASN A 3 3.71 12.44 1.89
N ASP A 4 4.95 12.37 2.36
CA ASP A 4 6.10 12.37 1.48
C ASP A 4 6.23 11.02 0.75
N TYR A 5 6.23 11.09 -0.57
CA TYR A 5 6.30 9.97 -1.50
C TYR A 5 7.48 10.19 -2.44
N SER A 6 8.67 10.37 -1.89
CA SER A 6 9.91 10.50 -2.64
C SER A 6 10.84 9.32 -2.42
N ALA A 7 11.67 9.00 -3.41
CA ALA A 7 12.68 7.95 -3.30
C ALA A 7 13.69 8.31 -2.21
N GLU A 8 14.07 9.58 -2.10
CA GLU A 8 14.97 10.09 -1.08
C GLU A 8 14.41 9.89 0.33
N TYR A 9 13.12 10.22 0.54
CA TYR A 9 12.50 10.05 1.85
C TYR A 9 12.46 8.58 2.27
N ILE A 10 12.03 7.68 1.37
CA ILE A 10 11.95 6.24 1.66
C ILE A 10 13.35 5.70 1.94
N ARG A 11 14.33 5.99 1.08
CA ARG A 11 15.72 5.58 1.25
C ARG A 11 16.28 6.05 2.58
N THR A 12 16.14 7.33 2.89
CA THR A 12 16.67 7.92 4.14
C THR A 12 16.00 7.31 5.36
N THR A 13 14.69 7.13 5.34
CA THR A 13 13.93 6.55 6.46
C THR A 13 14.34 5.12 6.73
N VAL A 14 14.39 4.28 5.70
CA VAL A 14 14.76 2.87 5.85
C VAL A 14 16.23 2.74 6.25
N SER A 15 17.15 3.44 5.56
CA SER A 15 18.59 3.38 5.88
C SER A 15 18.88 3.85 7.31
N THR A 16 18.20 4.91 7.77
CA THR A 16 18.36 5.41 9.14
C THR A 16 17.93 4.36 10.17
N LEU A 17 16.82 3.66 9.91
CA LEU A 17 16.36 2.61 10.81
C LEU A 17 17.32 1.42 10.81
N GLU A 18 17.77 0.96 9.65
CA GLU A 18 18.73 -0.14 9.52
C GLU A 18 20.04 0.17 10.25
N GLN A 19 20.57 1.39 10.12
CA GLN A 19 21.79 1.81 10.84
C GLN A 19 21.64 1.86 12.36
N ARG A 20 20.43 2.16 12.85
CA ARG A 20 20.17 2.25 14.29
C ARG A 20 19.75 0.93 14.92
N MET A 21 19.25 0.01 14.12
CA MET A 21 18.78 -1.30 14.58
C MET A 21 19.93 -2.30 14.50
N THR A 22 20.70 -2.41 15.56
CA THR A 22 21.81 -3.35 15.66
C THR A 22 21.35 -4.80 15.80
N GLU A 23 20.18 -4.99 16.40
CA GLU A 23 19.51 -6.28 16.56
C GLU A 23 18.02 -6.09 16.30
N GLY A 24 17.37 -7.05 15.63
CA GLY A 24 15.93 -7.01 15.39
C GLY A 24 15.53 -6.99 13.92
N TRP A 25 14.24 -6.89 13.73
CA TRP A 25 13.58 -6.99 12.42
C TRP A 25 12.48 -5.93 12.30
N PRO A 26 12.58 -4.97 11.39
CA PRO A 26 11.57 -3.93 11.26
C PRO A 26 10.23 -4.50 10.78
N CYS A 27 9.16 -3.78 11.03
CA CYS A 27 7.85 -4.04 10.45
C CYS A 27 7.40 -2.81 9.68
N TRP A 28 7.23 -2.97 8.38
CA TRP A 28 6.84 -1.88 7.48
C TRP A 28 5.36 -1.94 7.16
N ALA A 29 4.71 -0.78 7.19
CA ALA A 29 3.32 -0.58 6.81
C ALA A 29 3.17 0.75 6.07
N PHE A 30 2.38 0.77 4.99
CA PHE A 30 2.06 2.01 4.27
C PHE A 30 0.73 2.61 4.72
N SER A 31 -0.19 1.82 5.25
CA SER A 31 -1.45 2.28 5.84
C SER A 31 -1.73 1.59 7.16
N ASN A 32 -2.66 2.17 7.90
CA ASN A 32 -3.30 1.56 9.06
C ASN A 32 -4.68 2.22 9.30
N HIS A 33 -5.32 1.88 10.41
CA HIS A 33 -6.65 2.38 10.78
C HIS A 33 -6.67 3.83 11.31
N ASP A 34 -5.55 4.51 11.37
CA ASP A 34 -5.43 5.89 11.91
C ASP A 34 -5.01 6.92 10.85
N VAL A 35 -4.77 6.49 9.62
CA VAL A 35 -4.34 7.36 8.53
C VAL A 35 -5.09 7.04 7.25
N GLU A 36 -5.21 8.05 6.40
CA GLU A 36 -5.72 7.91 5.05
C GLU A 36 -5.02 6.75 4.32
N ARG A 37 -5.80 5.95 3.57
CA ARG A 37 -5.26 4.82 2.80
C ARG A 37 -4.19 5.26 1.82
N VAL A 38 -3.11 4.50 1.72
CA VAL A 38 -1.95 4.86 0.90
C VAL A 38 -2.31 5.10 -0.56
N ALA A 39 -3.27 4.37 -1.10
CA ALA A 39 -3.72 4.54 -2.48
C ALA A 39 -4.28 5.95 -2.76
N SER A 40 -4.93 6.61 -1.78
CA SER A 40 -5.34 8.01 -1.86
C SER A 40 -4.23 8.95 -1.44
N ARG A 41 -3.62 8.72 -0.28
CA ARG A 41 -2.61 9.62 0.30
C ARG A 41 -1.42 9.89 -0.63
N TRP A 42 -1.02 8.89 -1.42
CA TRP A 42 0.08 8.99 -2.38
C TRP A 42 -0.39 9.05 -3.84
N SER A 43 -1.69 9.20 -4.06
CA SER A 43 -2.21 9.45 -5.40
C SER A 43 -2.05 10.91 -5.81
N LYS A 44 -2.03 11.15 -7.09
CA LYS A 44 -2.15 12.49 -7.65
C LYS A 44 -3.63 12.80 -7.90
N ASP A 45 -4.09 13.94 -7.39
CA ASP A 45 -5.46 14.43 -7.58
C ASP A 45 -6.55 13.44 -7.08
N ASN A 46 -6.23 12.61 -6.06
CA ASN A 46 -7.09 11.56 -5.51
C ASN A 46 -7.56 10.51 -6.54
N ILE A 47 -6.82 10.37 -7.65
CA ILE A 47 -7.10 9.37 -8.67
C ILE A 47 -6.30 8.11 -8.36
N ILE A 48 -7.01 7.01 -8.03
CA ILE A 48 -6.37 5.73 -7.75
C ILE A 48 -5.80 5.16 -9.05
N ASN A 49 -4.49 4.93 -9.05
CA ASN A 49 -3.77 4.34 -10.16
C ASN A 49 -3.46 2.86 -9.86
N PRO A 50 -4.06 1.89 -10.60
CA PRO A 50 -3.80 0.47 -10.37
C PRO A 50 -2.33 0.07 -10.47
N GLN A 51 -1.57 0.67 -11.39
CA GLN A 51 -0.15 0.36 -11.54
C GLN A 51 0.67 0.84 -10.35
N GLN A 52 0.31 2.00 -9.80
CA GLN A 52 0.91 2.50 -8.56
C GLN A 52 0.59 1.57 -7.39
N CYS A 53 -0.65 1.11 -7.23
CA CYS A 53 -1.02 0.17 -6.17
C CYS A 53 -0.23 -1.14 -6.25
N LYS A 54 -0.07 -1.72 -7.44
CA LYS A 54 0.75 -2.91 -7.68
C LYS A 54 2.23 -2.66 -7.33
N MET A 55 2.76 -1.52 -7.73
CA MET A 55 4.14 -1.13 -7.43
C MET A 55 4.35 -0.92 -5.93
N LEU A 56 3.39 -0.31 -5.22
CA LEU A 56 3.47 -0.12 -3.76
C LEU A 56 3.48 -1.45 -3.01
N THR A 57 2.66 -2.42 -3.43
CA THR A 57 2.71 -3.79 -2.90
C THR A 57 4.09 -4.41 -3.08
N ALA A 58 4.65 -4.32 -4.29
CA ALA A 58 5.96 -4.86 -4.59
C ALA A 58 7.07 -4.16 -3.78
N LEU A 59 7.01 -2.84 -3.66
CA LEU A 59 7.95 -2.06 -2.86
C LEU A 59 7.90 -2.47 -1.39
N LEU A 60 6.71 -2.45 -0.78
CA LEU A 60 6.53 -2.81 0.64
C LEU A 60 7.06 -4.22 0.92
N ALA A 61 6.72 -5.17 0.04
CA ALA A 61 7.10 -6.56 0.20
C ALA A 61 8.56 -6.86 -0.20
N SER A 62 9.29 -5.91 -0.76
CA SER A 62 10.72 -6.04 -1.11
C SER A 62 11.65 -5.42 -0.06
N LEU A 63 11.16 -4.57 0.84
CA LEU A 63 11.95 -4.03 1.94
C LEU A 63 12.42 -5.15 2.89
N ARG A 64 13.56 -4.93 3.57
CA ARG A 64 13.97 -5.80 4.67
C ARG A 64 13.03 -5.61 5.85
N GLY A 65 12.43 -6.68 6.32
CA GLY A 65 11.50 -6.60 7.45
C GLY A 65 10.25 -7.44 7.26
N SER A 66 9.38 -7.39 8.26
CA SER A 66 8.03 -7.93 8.19
C SER A 66 7.13 -6.99 7.39
N VAL A 67 6.26 -7.57 6.60
CA VAL A 67 5.27 -6.83 5.80
C VAL A 67 3.96 -6.77 6.57
N CYS A 68 3.49 -5.57 6.87
CA CYS A 68 2.18 -5.34 7.45
C CYS A 68 1.29 -4.63 6.43
N MET A 69 0.53 -5.42 5.67
CA MET A 69 -0.48 -4.91 4.74
C MET A 69 -1.73 -4.52 5.50
N TYR A 70 -2.22 -3.31 5.26
CA TYR A 70 -3.52 -2.92 5.77
C TYR A 70 -4.62 -3.43 4.84
N GLN A 71 -5.72 -3.93 5.43
CA GLN A 71 -6.83 -4.49 4.66
C GLN A 71 -7.33 -3.51 3.59
N GLY A 72 -7.53 -4.01 2.37
CA GLY A 72 -7.94 -3.24 1.20
C GLY A 72 -6.79 -2.69 0.35
N GLU A 73 -5.53 -2.69 0.81
CA GLU A 73 -4.39 -2.37 -0.04
C GLU A 73 -4.26 -3.35 -1.20
N GLU A 74 -4.55 -4.63 -0.96
CA GLU A 74 -4.59 -5.70 -1.96
C GLU A 74 -5.64 -5.49 -3.06
N LEU A 75 -6.64 -4.65 -2.81
CA LEU A 75 -7.66 -4.24 -3.78
C LEU A 75 -7.41 -2.84 -4.36
N GLY A 76 -6.44 -2.10 -3.83
CA GLY A 76 -6.23 -0.70 -4.17
C GLY A 76 -7.33 0.21 -3.65
N LEU A 77 -7.94 -0.10 -2.49
CA LEU A 77 -8.96 0.76 -1.91
C LEU A 77 -8.36 2.12 -1.54
N GLY A 78 -8.99 3.17 -2.02
CA GLY A 78 -8.71 4.54 -1.58
C GLY A 78 -9.44 4.91 -0.31
N GLU A 79 -9.29 6.16 0.10
CA GLU A 79 -10.06 6.73 1.20
C GLU A 79 -11.53 6.84 0.79
N ALA A 80 -12.44 6.37 1.64
CA ALA A 80 -13.86 6.46 1.37
C ALA A 80 -14.44 7.78 1.88
N GLU A 81 -15.37 8.34 1.14
CA GLU A 81 -16.20 9.44 1.62
C GLU A 81 -17.31 8.87 2.53
N VAL A 82 -17.31 9.30 3.78
CA VAL A 82 -18.33 8.94 4.78
C VAL A 82 -19.16 10.20 5.06
N ALA A 83 -20.48 10.09 4.94
CA ALA A 83 -21.39 11.21 5.25
C ALA A 83 -21.35 11.54 6.74
N PHE A 84 -21.60 12.80 7.08
CA PHE A 84 -21.54 13.26 8.49
C PHE A 84 -22.43 12.41 9.42
N GLU A 85 -23.60 12.03 8.95
CA GLU A 85 -24.61 11.24 9.68
C GLU A 85 -24.14 9.82 10.00
N ASP A 86 -23.19 9.30 9.22
CA ASP A 86 -22.63 7.95 9.36
C ASP A 86 -21.28 7.93 10.09
N LEU A 87 -20.71 9.11 10.44
CA LEU A 87 -19.44 9.18 11.15
C LEU A 87 -19.52 8.54 12.53
N GLN A 88 -18.50 7.79 12.87
CA GLN A 88 -18.31 7.14 14.17
C GLN A 88 -17.07 7.67 14.91
N ASP A 89 -16.09 8.20 14.18
CA ASP A 89 -14.88 8.78 14.77
C ASP A 89 -15.20 10.12 15.47
N PRO A 90 -15.00 10.21 16.80
CA PRO A 90 -15.25 11.45 17.55
C PRO A 90 -14.49 12.67 17.01
N TYR A 91 -13.29 12.48 16.46
CA TYR A 91 -12.52 13.56 15.85
C TYR A 91 -13.18 14.07 14.56
N GLY A 92 -13.68 13.17 13.72
CA GLY A 92 -14.39 13.54 12.50
C GLY A 92 -15.68 14.31 12.82
N ILE A 93 -16.43 13.87 13.82
CA ILE A 93 -17.65 14.54 14.28
C ILE A 93 -17.33 15.93 14.83
N THR A 94 -16.30 16.05 15.68
CA THR A 94 -15.95 17.30 16.37
C THR A 94 -15.40 18.37 15.42
N PHE A 95 -14.59 17.97 14.45
CA PHE A 95 -13.85 18.89 13.58
C PHE A 95 -14.41 19.01 12.16
N TRP A 96 -15.58 18.45 11.91
CA TRP A 96 -16.27 18.58 10.63
C TRP A 96 -16.51 20.04 10.24
N PRO A 97 -16.38 20.42 8.97
CA PRO A 97 -15.94 19.61 7.81
C PRO A 97 -14.42 19.68 7.56
N ASN A 98 -13.67 20.36 8.41
CA ASN A 98 -12.22 20.63 8.20
C ASN A 98 -11.36 19.39 8.37
N PHE A 99 -11.78 18.46 9.21
CA PHE A 99 -11.18 17.16 9.37
C PHE A 99 -12.29 16.11 9.46
N LYS A 100 -12.30 15.17 8.53
CA LYS A 100 -13.35 14.14 8.40
C LYS A 100 -13.14 12.93 9.32
N GLY A 101 -12.08 12.94 10.12
CA GLY A 101 -11.73 11.80 10.98
C GLY A 101 -11.04 10.68 10.20
N ARG A 102 -11.12 9.47 10.76
CA ARG A 102 -10.44 8.26 10.28
C ARG A 102 -11.39 7.23 9.69
N ASP A 103 -12.69 7.51 9.64
CA ASP A 103 -13.69 6.52 9.24
C ASP A 103 -13.55 6.10 7.77
N GLY A 104 -13.04 6.97 6.90
CA GLY A 104 -12.82 6.68 5.49
C GLY A 104 -11.85 5.53 5.23
N CYS A 105 -10.85 5.34 6.11
CA CYS A 105 -9.93 4.19 6.01
C CYS A 105 -10.44 2.92 6.72
N ARG A 106 -11.57 2.99 7.46
CA ARG A 106 -12.11 1.90 8.28
C ARG A 106 -13.36 1.25 7.68
N THR A 107 -13.79 1.70 6.51
CA THR A 107 -14.98 1.18 5.84
C THR A 107 -14.87 -0.32 5.55
N PRO A 108 -16.02 -1.04 5.48
CA PRO A 108 -16.05 -2.47 5.22
C PRO A 108 -15.38 -2.88 3.92
N MET A 109 -14.80 -4.08 3.91
CA MET A 109 -14.24 -4.72 2.72
C MET A 109 -15.36 -5.04 1.72
N PRO A 110 -15.26 -4.63 0.44
CA PRO A 110 -16.21 -4.97 -0.59
C PRO A 110 -15.92 -6.38 -1.14
N TRP A 111 -16.81 -7.32 -0.90
CA TRP A 111 -16.66 -8.71 -1.34
C TRP A 111 -17.38 -9.00 -2.65
N ASP A 112 -18.59 -8.44 -2.82
CA ASP A 112 -19.46 -8.72 -3.97
C ASP A 112 -20.03 -7.43 -4.57
N ALA A 113 -19.63 -7.12 -5.80
CA ALA A 113 -20.12 -5.95 -6.53
C ALA A 113 -21.62 -6.05 -6.90
N ALA A 114 -22.21 -7.25 -6.93
CA ALA A 114 -23.63 -7.45 -7.23
C ALA A 114 -24.54 -7.04 -6.06
N ASP A 115 -24.04 -7.06 -4.83
CA ASP A 115 -24.75 -6.53 -3.68
C ASP A 115 -24.58 -5.00 -3.63
N ALA A 116 -25.62 -4.30 -4.12
CA ALA A 116 -25.63 -2.85 -4.24
C ALA A 116 -25.62 -2.13 -2.86
N GLU A 117 -26.03 -2.77 -1.79
CA GLU A 117 -26.12 -2.16 -0.46
C GLU A 117 -24.85 -2.37 0.36
N GLN A 118 -24.53 -3.62 0.67
CA GLN A 118 -23.47 -3.97 1.63
C GLN A 118 -22.25 -4.61 0.98
N ALA A 119 -22.23 -4.71 -0.36
CA ALA A 119 -21.14 -5.31 -1.14
C ALA A 119 -20.69 -6.68 -0.61
N GLY A 120 -21.64 -7.52 -0.18
CA GLY A 120 -21.38 -8.85 0.35
C GLY A 120 -20.69 -8.88 1.73
N PHE A 121 -20.51 -7.73 2.38
CA PHE A 121 -19.88 -7.66 3.69
C PHE A 121 -20.83 -8.11 4.83
N SER A 122 -22.10 -7.73 4.74
CA SER A 122 -23.08 -7.97 5.81
C SER A 122 -24.48 -8.11 5.21
N THR A 123 -25.36 -8.80 5.92
CA THR A 123 -26.79 -8.87 5.62
C THR A 123 -27.61 -7.77 6.33
N VAL A 124 -26.96 -6.92 7.12
CA VAL A 124 -27.54 -5.80 7.86
C VAL A 124 -26.63 -4.58 7.70
N LYS A 125 -27.14 -3.36 8.01
CA LYS A 125 -26.33 -2.14 7.97
C LYS A 125 -25.07 -2.33 8.84
N PRO A 126 -23.85 -2.25 8.28
CA PRO A 126 -22.62 -2.36 9.05
C PRO A 126 -22.37 -1.09 9.89
N TRP A 127 -21.39 -1.16 10.78
CA TRP A 127 -21.00 -0.05 11.66
C TRP A 127 -20.62 1.22 10.87
N LEU A 128 -19.87 1.09 9.79
CA LEU A 128 -19.61 2.13 8.80
C LEU A 128 -20.18 1.68 7.45
N PRO A 129 -20.64 2.60 6.58
CA PRO A 129 -21.11 2.24 5.26
C PRO A 129 -19.97 1.73 4.37
N VAL A 130 -20.27 0.85 3.43
CA VAL A 130 -19.33 0.50 2.36
C VAL A 130 -19.11 1.71 1.47
N GLY A 131 -17.85 2.06 1.22
CA GLY A 131 -17.50 3.16 0.32
C GLY A 131 -18.07 2.94 -1.08
N ASN A 132 -18.79 3.91 -1.64
CA ASN A 132 -19.42 3.75 -2.94
C ASN A 132 -18.42 3.43 -4.05
N ALA A 133 -17.25 4.09 -4.05
CA ALA A 133 -16.19 3.80 -5.01
C ALA A 133 -15.59 2.40 -4.84
N HIS A 134 -15.66 1.83 -3.63
CA HIS A 134 -15.09 0.52 -3.34
C HIS A 134 -15.89 -0.63 -3.97
N LYS A 135 -17.20 -0.46 -4.17
CA LYS A 135 -18.07 -1.51 -4.74
C LYS A 135 -17.61 -1.97 -6.14
N SER A 136 -17.11 -1.04 -6.95
CA SER A 136 -16.63 -1.35 -8.30
C SER A 136 -15.35 -2.16 -8.35
N VAL A 137 -14.58 -2.15 -7.25
CA VAL A 137 -13.31 -2.88 -7.11
C VAL A 137 -13.42 -4.02 -6.10
N ALA A 138 -14.62 -4.55 -5.91
CA ALA A 138 -14.90 -5.65 -5.00
C ALA A 138 -14.08 -6.90 -5.34
N VAL A 139 -13.87 -7.75 -4.33
CA VAL A 139 -13.07 -8.98 -4.45
C VAL A 139 -13.53 -9.85 -5.62
N ASN A 140 -14.85 -10.11 -5.76
CA ASN A 140 -15.36 -10.97 -6.83
C ASN A 140 -15.12 -10.40 -8.24
N THR A 141 -15.08 -9.07 -8.40
CA THR A 141 -14.75 -8.43 -9.67
C THR A 141 -13.27 -8.59 -9.99
N GLN A 142 -12.40 -8.31 -9.02
CA GLN A 142 -10.96 -8.39 -9.22
C GLN A 142 -10.46 -9.84 -9.33
N ASP A 143 -11.12 -10.79 -8.70
CA ASP A 143 -10.78 -12.21 -8.77
C ASP A 143 -10.86 -12.77 -10.19
N GLN A 144 -11.78 -12.26 -11.00
CA GLN A 144 -11.98 -12.67 -12.39
C GLN A 144 -11.07 -11.94 -13.39
N ASP A 145 -10.47 -10.82 -13.00
CA ASP A 145 -9.58 -10.03 -13.85
C ASP A 145 -8.12 -10.36 -13.54
N LYS A 146 -7.44 -11.03 -14.48
CA LYS A 146 -6.03 -11.42 -14.35
C LYS A 146 -5.09 -10.23 -14.14
N ASP A 147 -5.46 -9.07 -14.67
CA ASP A 147 -4.68 -7.85 -14.58
C ASP A 147 -5.08 -6.97 -13.39
N SER A 148 -5.93 -7.48 -12.49
CA SER A 148 -6.35 -6.76 -11.30
C SER A 148 -5.21 -6.51 -10.31
N ILE A 149 -5.45 -5.60 -9.36
CA ILE A 149 -4.51 -5.36 -8.24
C ILE A 149 -4.47 -6.60 -7.35
N LEU A 150 -5.61 -7.22 -7.07
CA LEU A 150 -5.71 -8.42 -6.24
C LEU A 150 -4.90 -9.59 -6.79
N ASN A 151 -5.01 -9.86 -8.10
CA ASN A 151 -4.27 -10.97 -8.69
C ASN A 151 -2.77 -10.67 -8.78
N ALA A 152 -2.38 -9.43 -9.10
CA ALA A 152 -0.99 -9.01 -9.02
C ALA A 152 -0.40 -9.14 -7.60
N TYR A 153 -1.18 -8.78 -6.58
CA TYR A 153 -0.81 -8.99 -5.17
C TYR A 153 -0.58 -10.46 -4.86
N ARG A 154 -1.52 -11.32 -5.23
CA ARG A 154 -1.42 -12.78 -4.98
C ARG A 154 -0.20 -13.39 -5.66
N GLU A 155 0.03 -13.05 -6.93
CA GLU A 155 1.16 -13.54 -7.70
C GLU A 155 2.49 -13.08 -7.08
N PHE A 156 2.61 -11.81 -6.75
CA PHE A 156 3.83 -11.27 -6.14
C PHE A 156 4.11 -11.91 -4.77
N MET A 157 3.10 -12.04 -3.92
CA MET A 157 3.27 -12.63 -2.60
C MET A 157 3.55 -14.14 -2.66
N ALA A 158 2.96 -14.86 -3.62
CA ALA A 158 3.28 -16.25 -3.88
C ALA A 158 4.73 -16.41 -4.36
N TRP A 159 5.14 -15.60 -5.34
CA TRP A 159 6.51 -15.59 -5.85
C TRP A 159 7.54 -15.24 -4.76
N ARG A 160 7.22 -14.27 -3.90
CA ARG A 160 8.09 -13.83 -2.79
C ARG A 160 8.40 -14.95 -1.80
N LYS A 161 7.45 -15.84 -1.53
CA LYS A 161 7.61 -16.96 -0.57
C LYS A 161 8.79 -17.86 -0.90
N ASP A 162 9.14 -17.97 -2.18
CA ASP A 162 10.25 -18.80 -2.66
C ASP A 162 11.56 -18.02 -2.81
N LYS A 163 11.60 -16.76 -2.35
CA LYS A 163 12.76 -15.86 -2.49
C LYS A 163 13.36 -15.56 -1.11
N ASN A 164 14.19 -16.49 -0.59
CA ASN A 164 14.85 -16.33 0.71
C ASN A 164 15.59 -14.99 0.82
N VAL A 165 16.16 -14.49 -0.29
CA VAL A 165 16.82 -13.18 -0.32
C VAL A 165 15.88 -12.02 0.01
N LEU A 166 14.59 -12.11 -0.31
CA LEU A 166 13.58 -11.14 0.09
C LEU A 166 13.04 -11.39 1.50
N LEU A 167 13.10 -12.64 1.98
CA LEU A 167 12.61 -12.99 3.31
C LEU A 167 13.63 -12.65 4.39
N GLU A 168 14.91 -12.95 4.17
CA GLU A 168 15.95 -12.95 5.20
C GLU A 168 17.17 -12.08 4.86
N GLY A 169 17.31 -11.68 3.59
CA GLY A 169 18.51 -10.95 3.13
C GLY A 169 18.62 -9.54 3.69
N ASP A 170 19.83 -9.02 3.68
CA ASP A 170 20.13 -7.63 4.00
C ASP A 170 19.63 -6.68 2.89
N ILE A 171 19.61 -5.39 3.18
CA ILE A 171 19.21 -4.32 2.25
C ILE A 171 20.33 -3.28 2.13
N GLU A 172 20.65 -2.91 0.89
CA GLU A 172 21.62 -1.87 0.59
C GLU A 172 21.06 -0.96 -0.51
N PHE A 173 20.83 0.32 -0.18
CA PHE A 173 20.31 1.27 -1.16
C PHE A 173 21.37 1.71 -2.14
N ILE A 174 20.96 1.84 -3.40
CA ILE A 174 21.76 2.44 -4.47
C ILE A 174 21.46 3.94 -4.50
N ASP A 175 22.48 4.76 -4.66
CA ASP A 175 22.28 6.19 -4.87
C ASP A 175 21.71 6.43 -6.27
N THR A 176 20.47 6.87 -6.30
CA THR A 176 19.67 7.11 -7.51
C THR A 176 19.06 8.49 -7.46
N GLN A 177 18.80 9.06 -8.63
CA GLN A 177 18.07 10.33 -8.73
C GLN A 177 16.55 10.09 -8.69
N GLU A 178 15.82 11.08 -8.19
CA GLU A 178 14.36 11.07 -8.28
C GLU A 178 13.89 10.90 -9.73
N PRO A 179 12.84 10.15 -9.96
CA PRO A 179 11.97 9.47 -9.00
C PRO A 179 12.29 7.98 -8.80
N VAL A 180 13.51 7.55 -9.04
CA VAL A 180 13.90 6.14 -8.96
C VAL A 180 14.37 5.79 -7.55
N LEU A 181 13.77 4.76 -6.97
CA LEU A 181 14.24 4.10 -5.76
C LEU A 181 14.82 2.74 -6.12
N ALA A 182 16.07 2.49 -5.76
CA ALA A 182 16.68 1.20 -6.01
C ALA A 182 17.53 0.72 -4.81
N PHE A 183 17.54 -0.58 -4.61
CA PHE A 183 18.33 -1.23 -3.57
C PHE A 183 18.63 -2.67 -3.95
N TYR A 184 19.67 -3.20 -3.38
CA TYR A 184 19.96 -4.63 -3.40
C TYR A 184 19.40 -5.31 -2.15
N ARG A 185 18.88 -6.51 -2.35
CA ARG A 185 18.68 -7.51 -1.29
C ARG A 185 19.74 -8.58 -1.47
N THR A 186 20.45 -8.92 -0.40
CA THR A 186 21.57 -9.86 -0.46
C THR A 186 21.47 -10.92 0.62
N LEU A 187 21.58 -12.18 0.22
CA LEU A 187 21.64 -13.33 1.13
C LEU A 187 22.65 -14.33 0.58
N ASN A 188 23.73 -14.58 1.32
CA ASN A 188 24.85 -15.40 0.87
C ASN A 188 25.36 -14.94 -0.52
N ASP A 189 25.40 -15.84 -1.48
CA ASP A 189 25.84 -15.55 -2.85
C ASP A 189 24.73 -14.99 -3.77
N THR A 190 23.51 -14.82 -3.23
CA THR A 190 22.38 -14.30 -4.00
C THR A 190 22.24 -12.80 -3.81
N LYS A 191 22.31 -12.05 -4.91
CA LYS A 191 22.07 -10.59 -4.93
C LYS A 191 20.90 -10.30 -5.88
N MET A 192 19.88 -9.63 -5.38
CA MET A 192 18.66 -9.26 -6.11
C MET A 192 18.55 -7.73 -6.17
N LEU A 193 18.46 -7.18 -7.37
CA LEU A 193 18.15 -5.77 -7.59
C LEU A 193 16.62 -5.58 -7.47
N CYS A 194 16.22 -4.66 -6.62
CA CYS A 194 14.87 -4.14 -6.51
C CYS A 194 14.87 -2.67 -6.97
N ALA A 195 14.13 -2.35 -8.02
CA ALA A 195 14.09 -1.01 -8.59
C ALA A 195 12.64 -0.58 -8.84
N PHE A 196 12.31 0.63 -8.42
CA PHE A 196 10.97 1.20 -8.46
C PHE A 196 11.02 2.61 -9.03
N ASN A 197 10.16 2.87 -10.00
CA ASN A 197 9.96 4.21 -10.51
C ASN A 197 8.72 4.82 -9.84
N LEU A 198 8.93 5.76 -8.94
CA LEU A 198 7.86 6.44 -8.20
C LEU A 198 7.21 7.57 -8.99
N GLY A 199 7.74 7.87 -10.18
CA GLY A 199 7.24 8.91 -11.06
C GLY A 199 6.24 8.42 -12.10
N ALA A 200 5.57 9.39 -12.76
CA ALA A 200 4.59 9.12 -13.80
C ALA A 200 5.20 8.89 -15.20
N LYS A 201 6.50 9.18 -15.37
CA LYS A 201 7.21 9.04 -16.64
C LYS A 201 8.27 7.94 -16.53
N SER A 202 8.62 7.33 -17.65
CA SER A 202 9.74 6.39 -17.69
C SER A 202 11.04 7.07 -17.21
N SER A 203 11.86 6.32 -16.49
CA SER A 203 13.15 6.76 -15.97
C SER A 203 14.19 5.69 -16.24
N GLU A 204 15.44 6.10 -16.39
CA GLU A 204 16.57 5.21 -16.59
C GLU A 204 17.28 4.99 -15.25
N LEU A 205 17.70 3.75 -15.02
CA LEU A 205 18.57 3.37 -13.91
C LEU A 205 19.93 2.95 -14.49
N THR A 206 20.96 3.73 -14.20
CA THR A 206 22.34 3.35 -14.51
C THR A 206 22.95 2.66 -13.31
N LEU A 207 23.42 1.44 -13.49
CA LEU A 207 24.15 0.71 -12.46
C LEU A 207 25.65 0.91 -12.75
N SER A 208 26.41 1.32 -11.74
CA SER A 208 27.87 1.25 -11.80
C SER A 208 28.32 -0.20 -11.63
N ASP A 209 29.30 -0.60 -12.43
CA ASP A 209 29.94 -1.93 -12.37
C ASP A 209 30.55 -2.23 -11.00
#